data_02cd464dd7cea6b43d553c44fc098320
#
_entry.id   02cd464dd7cea6b43d553c44fc098320
#
_cell.length_a   1.000
_cell.length_b   1.000
_cell.length_c   1.000
_cell.angle_alpha   90.00
_cell.angle_beta   90.00
_cell.angle_gamma   90.00
#
_symmetry.space_group_name_H-M   'P 1'
#
loop_
_entity.id
_entity.type
_entity.pdbx_description
1 polymer ?
#
loop_
_entity_poly.entity_id
_entity_poly.type
_entity_poly.pdbx_seq_one_letter_code
_entity_poly.pdbx_strand_id
1 'polypeptide(L)'
;GGTAVFAVTTAAQPRAITIAMDLNGTETPEQMLDSICEKAGVLRQDIVFAWASPPCESYSRANWSNLSRGFNHRKPEPGLPPVDGPKGEIAAAHDRLAQRVKAVLQIIQRYVMENPRGGMEKMWFMADMEDKKRIVELCAYAWPFRKSTNLWTNGFTWNQQGNTGSGRCNDSCDQGALDPLTK
;
A
#
# COMPACT_ATOMS: atom_id res chain seq x y z
N GLY A 1 0.62 14.57 11.15
CA GLY A 1 -0.21 14.56 9.95
C GLY A 1 0.35 13.57 8.95
N GLY A 2 -0.49 12.68 8.43
CA GLY A 2 -0.09 11.72 7.42
C GLY A 2 -0.15 12.38 6.03
N THR A 3 0.97 12.44 5.33
CA THR A 3 1.02 12.89 3.94
C THR A 3 0.89 11.67 3.03
N ALA A 4 -0.10 11.64 2.14
CA ALA A 4 -0.15 10.66 1.07
C ALA A 4 0.52 11.23 -0.17
N VAL A 5 1.29 10.39 -0.86
CA VAL A 5 1.92 10.71 -2.12
C VAL A 5 1.18 9.96 -3.22
N PHE A 6 0.68 10.69 -4.19
CA PHE A 6 0.04 10.13 -5.38
C PHE A 6 0.96 10.32 -6.58
N ALA A 7 1.20 9.25 -7.33
CA ALA A 7 1.80 9.31 -8.64
C ALA A 7 0.67 9.24 -9.66
N VAL A 8 0.50 10.30 -10.45
CA VAL A 8 -0.50 10.35 -11.52
C VAL A 8 0.23 10.24 -12.85
N THR A 9 -0.17 9.29 -13.68
CA THR A 9 0.35 9.09 -15.02
C THR A 9 -0.78 9.24 -16.02
N THR A 10 -0.59 10.09 -17.04
CA THR A 10 -1.52 10.26 -18.14
C THR A 10 -0.98 9.61 -19.42
N ALA A 11 -1.88 9.22 -20.33
CA ALA A 11 -1.48 8.67 -21.64
C ALA A 11 -0.70 9.66 -22.51
N ALA A 12 -1.00 10.96 -22.38
CA ALA A 12 -0.38 12.02 -23.17
C ALA A 12 0.99 12.46 -22.64
N GLN A 13 1.24 12.31 -21.35
CA GLN A 13 2.50 12.66 -20.71
C GLN A 13 2.82 11.64 -19.61
N PRO A 14 3.70 10.67 -19.87
CA PRO A 14 4.11 9.69 -18.87
C PRO A 14 5.04 10.32 -17.81
N ARG A 15 4.60 11.39 -17.18
CA ARG A 15 5.29 12.00 -16.03
C ARG A 15 4.58 11.61 -14.76
N ALA A 16 5.29 11.02 -13.81
CA ALA A 16 4.79 10.88 -12.48
C ALA A 16 4.74 12.27 -11.82
N ILE A 17 3.55 12.74 -11.50
CA ILE A 17 3.35 13.96 -10.73
C ILE A 17 3.17 13.55 -9.28
N THR A 18 4.09 13.98 -8.42
CA THR A 18 3.99 13.71 -6.98
C THR A 18 3.14 14.80 -6.33
N ILE A 19 2.04 14.41 -5.73
CA ILE A 19 1.13 15.32 -5.01
C ILE A 19 1.12 14.92 -3.54
N ALA A 20 1.58 15.82 -2.69
CA ALA A 20 1.45 15.68 -1.24
C ALA A 20 0.10 16.26 -0.80
N MET A 21 -0.73 15.45 -0.14
CA MET A 21 -2.02 15.87 0.39
C MET A 21 -2.19 15.44 1.84
N ASP A 22 -2.78 16.32 2.64
CA ASP A 22 -3.31 15.93 3.94
C ASP A 22 -4.69 15.30 3.74
N LEU A 23 -4.75 14.00 3.99
CA LEU A 23 -5.99 13.23 3.86
C LEU A 23 -6.82 13.20 5.15
N ASN A 24 -6.50 14.00 6.16
CA ASN A 24 -7.27 14.08 7.41
C ASN A 24 -8.49 15.02 7.32
N GLY A 25 -8.71 15.66 6.19
CA GLY A 25 -9.85 16.54 5.94
C GLY A 25 -11.21 15.82 5.93
N THR A 26 -12.28 16.59 5.77
CA THR A 26 -13.68 16.12 5.68
C THR A 26 -14.15 15.89 4.24
N GLU A 27 -13.27 16.08 3.26
CA GLU A 27 -13.58 15.93 1.84
C GLU A 27 -14.06 14.53 1.50
N THR A 28 -15.00 14.42 0.58
CA THR A 28 -15.40 13.13 0.03
C THR A 28 -14.27 12.54 -0.86
N PRO A 29 -14.27 11.23 -1.13
CA PRO A 29 -13.31 10.63 -2.05
C PRO A 29 -13.30 11.30 -3.44
N GLU A 30 -14.46 11.71 -3.93
CA GLU A 30 -14.62 12.43 -5.20
C GLU A 30 -13.97 13.81 -5.16
N GLN A 31 -14.20 14.57 -4.09
CA GLN A 31 -13.57 15.88 -3.88
C GLN A 31 -12.06 15.78 -3.75
N MET A 32 -11.58 14.72 -3.07
CA MET A 32 -10.15 14.44 -2.97
C MET A 32 -9.55 14.14 -4.35
N LEU A 33 -10.23 13.32 -5.17
CA LEU A 33 -9.78 13.01 -6.52
C LEU A 33 -9.77 14.27 -7.40
N ASP A 34 -10.78 15.14 -7.29
CA ASP A 34 -10.81 16.44 -7.99
C ASP A 34 -9.63 17.32 -7.59
N SER A 35 -9.35 17.43 -6.31
CA SER A 35 -8.21 18.21 -5.80
C SER A 35 -6.87 17.64 -6.30
N ILE A 36 -6.75 16.32 -6.41
CA ILE A 36 -5.57 15.66 -7.00
C ILE A 36 -5.46 16.04 -8.48
N CYS A 37 -6.55 15.95 -9.23
CA CYS A 37 -6.60 16.27 -10.66
C CYS A 37 -6.26 17.74 -10.91
N GLU A 38 -6.84 18.65 -10.13
CA GLU A 38 -6.59 20.10 -10.21
C GLU A 38 -5.09 20.39 -9.99
N LYS A 39 -4.51 19.87 -8.90
CA LYS A 39 -3.08 20.05 -8.59
C LYS A 39 -2.16 19.43 -9.65
N ALA A 40 -2.59 18.35 -10.28
CA ALA A 40 -1.86 17.69 -11.36
C ALA A 40 -2.06 18.35 -12.71
N GLY A 41 -3.07 19.21 -12.89
CA GLY A 41 -3.43 19.80 -14.17
C GLY A 41 -3.99 18.78 -15.16
N VAL A 42 -4.72 17.76 -14.67
CA VAL A 42 -5.31 16.68 -15.50
C VAL A 42 -6.79 16.52 -15.21
N LEU A 43 -7.52 15.89 -16.11
CA LEU A 43 -8.92 15.51 -15.87
C LEU A 43 -9.00 14.10 -15.31
N ARG A 44 -10.06 13.78 -14.55
CA ARG A 44 -10.26 12.42 -14.02
C ARG A 44 -10.20 11.34 -15.09
N GLN A 45 -10.77 11.60 -16.26
CA GLN A 45 -10.79 10.67 -17.40
C GLN A 45 -9.40 10.39 -18.00
N ASP A 46 -8.43 11.27 -17.73
CA ASP A 46 -7.05 11.12 -18.23
C ASP A 46 -6.23 10.21 -17.31
N ILE A 47 -6.75 9.87 -16.12
CA ILE A 47 -6.07 8.97 -15.19
C ILE A 47 -6.20 7.54 -15.72
N VAL A 48 -5.11 7.01 -16.25
CA VAL A 48 -5.06 5.64 -16.76
C VAL A 48 -4.70 4.61 -15.70
N PHE A 49 -4.07 5.06 -14.60
CA PHE A 49 -3.59 4.20 -13.53
C PHE A 49 -3.30 4.99 -12.25
N ALA A 50 -3.55 4.37 -11.11
CA ALA A 50 -3.15 4.90 -9.81
C ALA A 50 -2.38 3.86 -8.98
N TRP A 51 -1.35 4.31 -8.28
CA TRP A 51 -0.62 3.53 -7.28
C TRP A 51 -0.67 4.24 -5.94
N ALA A 52 -0.96 3.51 -4.88
CA ALA A 52 -0.94 4.05 -3.54
C ALA A 52 -0.28 3.08 -2.55
N SER A 53 0.56 3.61 -1.68
CA SER A 53 1.21 2.89 -0.58
C SER A 53 0.91 3.63 0.73
N PRO A 54 -0.24 3.38 1.37
CA PRO A 54 -0.54 3.99 2.65
C PRO A 54 0.46 3.57 3.73
N PRO A 55 0.65 4.37 4.79
CA PRO A 55 1.62 4.08 5.83
C PRO A 55 1.49 2.65 6.38
N CYS A 56 2.60 1.91 6.40
CA CYS A 56 2.62 0.51 6.81
C CYS A 56 3.05 0.31 8.26
N GLU A 57 3.52 1.33 8.94
CA GLU A 57 4.14 1.24 10.26
C GLU A 57 3.26 0.52 11.28
N SER A 58 1.98 0.89 11.39
CA SER A 58 1.05 0.28 12.34
C SER A 58 0.53 -1.10 11.91
N TYR A 59 0.82 -1.55 10.69
CA TYR A 59 0.39 -2.84 10.14
C TYR A 59 1.53 -3.84 9.96
N SER A 60 2.78 -3.39 10.02
CA SER A 60 3.94 -4.22 9.72
C SER A 60 4.21 -5.25 10.81
N ARG A 61 4.45 -6.51 10.38
CA ARG A 61 4.87 -7.59 11.29
C ARG A 61 6.23 -7.33 11.93
N ALA A 62 7.11 -6.59 11.29
CA ALA A 62 8.39 -6.19 11.87
C ALA A 62 8.21 -5.41 13.17
N ASN A 63 7.10 -4.72 13.31
CA ASN A 63 6.74 -3.97 14.51
C ASN A 63 6.09 -4.85 15.58
N TRP A 64 5.54 -6.02 15.21
CA TRP A 64 4.94 -6.96 16.15
C TRP A 64 5.97 -7.84 16.86
N SER A 65 7.09 -8.12 16.21
CA SER A 65 8.16 -8.97 16.76
C SER A 65 8.98 -8.28 17.85
N ASN A 66 8.79 -6.99 18.08
CA ASN A 66 9.61 -6.17 18.96
C ASN A 66 8.88 -5.82 20.27
N LEU A 67 8.26 -6.83 20.90
CA LEU A 67 7.56 -6.68 22.20
C LEU A 67 8.42 -6.00 23.27
N SER A 68 9.74 -6.26 23.27
CA SER A 68 10.69 -5.68 24.24
C SER A 68 10.90 -4.18 24.07
N ARG A 69 10.56 -3.60 22.91
CA ARG A 69 10.71 -2.15 22.63
C ARG A 69 9.42 -1.36 22.80
N GLY A 70 8.36 -1.99 23.31
CA GLY A 70 7.07 -1.33 23.50
C GLY A 70 6.44 -0.90 22.17
N PHE A 71 6.63 -1.69 21.12
CA PHE A 71 6.30 -1.31 19.75
C PHE A 71 5.00 -1.98 19.31
N ASN A 72 3.89 -1.72 19.93
CA ASN A 72 2.62 -2.19 19.43
C ASN A 72 1.64 -1.03 19.33
N HIS A 73 1.41 -0.58 18.09
CA HIS A 73 0.34 0.36 17.81
C HIS A 73 -1.04 -0.31 17.88
N ARG A 74 -1.07 -1.66 17.97
CA ARG A 74 -2.31 -2.46 17.91
C ARG A 74 -2.30 -3.59 18.92
N LYS A 75 -3.47 -3.87 19.50
CA LYS A 75 -3.69 -5.04 20.37
C LYS A 75 -3.68 -6.31 19.52
N PRO A 76 -3.14 -7.43 20.03
CA PRO A 76 -3.12 -8.71 19.33
C PRO A 76 -4.49 -9.42 19.39
N GLU A 77 -5.55 -8.71 19.10
CA GLU A 77 -6.94 -9.14 19.13
C GLU A 77 -7.52 -9.21 17.72
N PRO A 78 -8.63 -9.92 17.49
CA PRO A 78 -9.32 -9.90 16.21
C PRO A 78 -9.61 -8.46 15.75
N GLY A 79 -9.30 -8.16 14.47
CA GLY A 79 -9.44 -6.81 13.92
C GLY A 79 -8.32 -5.84 14.29
N LEU A 80 -7.34 -6.26 15.10
CA LEU A 80 -6.15 -5.48 15.46
C LEU A 80 -6.48 -4.05 15.93
N PRO A 81 -7.32 -3.86 16.95
CA PRO A 81 -7.70 -2.53 17.39
C PRO A 81 -6.47 -1.74 17.88
N PRO A 82 -6.46 -0.40 17.73
CA PRO A 82 -5.41 0.43 18.28
C PRO A 82 -5.20 0.20 19.78
N VAL A 83 -3.97 0.32 20.27
CA VAL A 83 -3.69 0.38 21.71
C VAL A 83 -4.13 1.73 22.27
N ASP A 84 -4.19 1.85 23.60
CA ASP A 84 -4.48 3.12 24.23
C ASP A 84 -3.29 4.09 24.16
N GLY A 85 -3.56 5.40 24.15
CA GLY A 85 -2.57 6.46 24.14
C GLY A 85 -1.95 6.78 22.75
N PRO A 86 -0.83 7.53 22.72
CA PRO A 86 -0.32 8.15 21.50
C PRO A 86 -0.03 7.18 20.37
N LYS A 87 0.41 5.96 20.67
CA LYS A 87 0.66 4.94 19.64
C LYS A 87 -0.63 4.45 18.99
N GLY A 88 -1.69 4.33 19.75
CA GLY A 88 -3.01 3.99 19.24
C GLY A 88 -3.60 5.11 18.39
N GLU A 89 -3.34 6.35 18.72
CA GLU A 89 -3.76 7.50 17.91
C GLU A 89 -3.08 7.47 16.54
N ILE A 90 -1.80 7.10 16.46
CA ILE A 90 -1.09 6.88 15.20
C ILE A 90 -1.75 5.76 14.39
N ALA A 91 -2.08 4.63 15.03
CA ALA A 91 -2.75 3.53 14.34
C ALA A 91 -4.13 3.95 13.82
N ALA A 92 -4.91 4.67 14.61
CA ALA A 92 -6.21 5.19 14.20
C ALA A 92 -6.10 6.20 13.04
N ALA A 93 -5.05 7.03 13.04
CA ALA A 93 -4.78 7.94 11.93
C ALA A 93 -4.40 7.17 10.65
N HIS A 94 -3.59 6.11 10.76
CA HIS A 94 -3.26 5.23 9.64
C HIS A 94 -4.51 4.51 9.08
N ASP A 95 -5.43 4.09 9.95
CA ASP A 95 -6.69 3.47 9.52
C ASP A 95 -7.56 4.44 8.72
N ARG A 96 -7.74 5.66 9.23
CA ARG A 96 -8.49 6.71 8.50
C ARG A 96 -7.85 7.00 7.15
N LEU A 97 -6.53 7.14 7.11
CA LEU A 97 -5.80 7.41 5.88
C LEU A 97 -5.94 6.26 4.88
N ALA A 98 -5.74 5.01 5.31
CA ALA A 98 -5.87 3.83 4.45
C ALA A 98 -7.28 3.69 3.88
N GLN A 99 -8.32 3.92 4.69
CA GLN A 99 -9.72 3.91 4.23
C GLN A 99 -9.98 4.99 3.18
N ARG A 100 -9.47 6.20 3.38
CA ARG A 100 -9.63 7.31 2.43
C ARG A 100 -8.88 7.04 1.12
N VAL A 101 -7.64 6.56 1.19
CA VAL A 101 -6.87 6.14 0.02
C VAL A 101 -7.61 5.06 -0.76
N LYS A 102 -8.10 4.02 -0.07
CA LYS A 102 -8.90 2.96 -0.68
C LYS A 102 -10.11 3.52 -1.40
N ALA A 103 -10.87 4.40 -0.75
CA ALA A 103 -12.08 4.99 -1.31
C ALA A 103 -11.79 5.81 -2.58
N VAL A 104 -10.71 6.58 -2.61
CA VAL A 104 -10.27 7.30 -3.82
C VAL A 104 -9.87 6.32 -4.93
N LEU A 105 -9.12 5.26 -4.60
CA LEU A 105 -8.71 4.26 -5.58
C LEU A 105 -9.90 3.53 -6.21
N GLN A 106 -10.95 3.26 -5.44
CA GLN A 106 -12.14 2.57 -5.92
C GLN A 106 -12.94 3.38 -6.97
N ILE A 107 -12.73 4.70 -7.07
CA ILE A 107 -13.28 5.53 -8.14
C ILE A 107 -12.47 5.38 -9.45
N ILE A 108 -11.21 4.94 -9.35
CA ILE A 108 -10.29 4.84 -10.47
C ILE A 108 -10.38 3.42 -11.08
N GLN A 109 -10.48 3.35 -12.41
CA GLN A 109 -10.68 2.08 -13.11
C GLN A 109 -9.54 1.09 -12.92
N ARG A 110 -8.29 1.58 -12.91
CA ARG A 110 -7.09 0.75 -12.76
C ARG A 110 -6.24 1.28 -11.63
N TYR A 111 -6.02 0.43 -10.63
CA TYR A 111 -5.20 0.84 -9.49
C TYR A 111 -4.45 -0.34 -8.86
N VAL A 112 -3.44 0.02 -8.11
CA VAL A 112 -2.75 -0.85 -7.15
C VAL A 112 -2.68 -0.12 -5.81
N MET A 113 -3.10 -0.81 -4.75
CA MET A 113 -2.82 -0.43 -3.36
C MET A 113 -1.79 -1.39 -2.78
N GLU A 114 -0.68 -0.87 -2.31
CA GLU A 114 0.44 -1.67 -1.78
C GLU A 114 0.52 -1.55 -0.27
N ASN A 115 0.80 -2.66 0.40
CA ASN A 115 1.27 -2.64 1.79
C ASN A 115 2.04 -3.94 2.09
N PRO A 116 3.06 -3.92 2.96
CA PRO A 116 3.71 -5.13 3.40
C PRO A 116 2.72 -6.14 3.95
N ARG A 117 2.96 -7.42 3.71
CA ARG A 117 2.15 -8.49 4.28
C ARG A 117 2.14 -8.41 5.79
N GLY A 118 0.95 -8.24 6.38
CA GLY A 118 0.84 -7.99 7.82
C GLY A 118 -0.57 -7.74 8.30
N GLY A 119 -0.74 -6.66 9.07
CA GLY A 119 -2.00 -6.33 9.72
C GLY A 119 -3.05 -5.76 8.78
N MET A 120 -2.68 -5.02 7.74
CA MET A 120 -3.66 -4.35 6.88
C MET A 120 -4.65 -5.32 6.24
N GLU A 121 -4.20 -6.50 5.81
CA GLU A 121 -5.08 -7.51 5.23
C GLU A 121 -6.15 -8.05 6.20
N LYS A 122 -5.99 -7.83 7.49
CA LYS A 122 -6.93 -8.27 8.55
C LYS A 122 -7.88 -7.17 9.01
N MET A 123 -7.71 -5.97 8.47
CA MET A 123 -8.55 -4.84 8.84
C MET A 123 -9.95 -5.01 8.24
N TRP A 124 -10.96 -4.69 9.03
CA TRP A 124 -12.37 -4.81 8.64
C TRP A 124 -12.68 -4.04 7.33
N PHE A 125 -12.04 -2.90 7.11
CA PHE A 125 -12.25 -2.10 5.91
C PHE A 125 -11.58 -2.67 4.66
N MET A 126 -10.82 -3.77 4.76
CA MET A 126 -10.20 -4.46 3.63
C MET A 126 -10.97 -5.72 3.21
N ALA A 127 -12.06 -6.08 3.90
CA ALA A 127 -12.79 -7.32 3.67
C ALA A 127 -13.33 -7.44 2.23
N ASP A 128 -13.77 -6.35 1.63
CA ASP A 128 -14.26 -6.27 0.25
C ASP A 128 -13.15 -6.25 -0.82
N MET A 129 -11.89 -6.32 -0.38
CA MET A 129 -10.71 -6.32 -1.25
C MET A 129 -9.97 -7.67 -1.28
N GLU A 130 -10.51 -8.70 -0.62
CA GLU A 130 -9.80 -9.98 -0.49
C GLU A 130 -9.62 -10.70 -1.84
N ASP A 131 -10.62 -10.66 -2.70
CA ASP A 131 -10.58 -11.22 -4.06
C ASP A 131 -9.59 -10.49 -4.99
N LYS A 132 -9.32 -9.23 -4.69
CA LYS A 132 -8.39 -8.37 -5.43
C LYS A 132 -6.95 -8.47 -4.95
N LYS A 133 -6.72 -9.16 -3.83
CA LYS A 133 -5.40 -9.29 -3.22
C LYS A 133 -4.50 -10.25 -3.99
N ARG A 134 -3.25 -9.81 -4.19
CA ARG A 134 -2.14 -10.63 -4.68
C ARG A 134 -0.98 -10.49 -3.72
N ILE A 135 -0.26 -11.59 -3.50
CA ILE A 135 0.95 -11.58 -2.67
C ILE A 135 2.13 -11.70 -3.61
N VAL A 136 3.06 -10.76 -3.49
CA VAL A 136 4.31 -10.75 -4.24
C VAL A 136 5.49 -10.77 -3.28
N GLU A 137 6.55 -11.49 -3.67
CA GLU A 137 7.84 -11.46 -3.00
C GLU A 137 8.77 -10.57 -3.81
N LEU A 138 9.17 -9.42 -3.27
CA LEU A 138 9.92 -8.43 -4.04
C LEU A 138 11.29 -8.94 -4.50
N CYS A 139 11.90 -9.92 -3.80
CA CYS A 139 13.13 -10.57 -4.25
C CYS A 139 12.97 -11.27 -5.61
N ALA A 140 11.77 -11.73 -5.98
CA ALA A 140 11.50 -12.29 -7.30
C ALA A 140 11.62 -11.24 -8.44
N TYR A 141 11.69 -9.98 -8.09
CA TYR A 141 11.84 -8.83 -9.01
C TYR A 141 13.17 -8.10 -8.80
N ALA A 142 14.22 -8.85 -8.46
CA ALA A 142 15.58 -8.33 -8.24
C ALA A 142 15.74 -7.36 -7.05
N TRP A 143 14.79 -7.36 -6.11
CA TRP A 143 14.96 -6.62 -4.86
C TRP A 143 15.97 -7.36 -3.95
N PRO A 144 16.89 -6.66 -3.25
CA PRO A 144 17.97 -7.31 -2.51
C PRO A 144 17.51 -8.04 -1.23
N PHE A 145 16.26 -7.87 -0.82
CA PHE A 145 15.70 -8.54 0.36
C PHE A 145 14.41 -9.23 0.04
N ARG A 146 14.13 -10.30 0.78
CA ARG A 146 12.80 -10.89 0.80
C ARG A 146 11.84 -9.96 1.52
N LYS A 147 10.91 -9.37 0.79
CA LYS A 147 9.80 -8.58 1.33
C LYS A 147 8.51 -9.07 0.73
N SER A 148 7.74 -9.79 1.54
CA SER A 148 6.39 -10.20 1.18
C SER A 148 5.47 -9.00 1.23
N THR A 149 4.79 -8.72 0.13
CA THR A 149 3.99 -7.52 -0.06
C THR A 149 2.62 -7.89 -0.60
N ASN A 150 1.58 -7.32 -0.04
CA ASN A 150 0.23 -7.41 -0.56
C ASN A 150 -0.01 -6.31 -1.58
N LEU A 151 -0.53 -6.68 -2.74
CA LEU A 151 -1.02 -5.78 -3.76
C LEU A 151 -2.52 -6.03 -3.94
N TRP A 152 -3.33 -5.03 -3.69
CA TRP A 152 -4.76 -5.05 -4.04
C TRP A 152 -4.93 -4.32 -5.36
N THR A 153 -5.40 -5.04 -6.38
CA THR A 153 -5.40 -4.54 -7.75
C THR A 153 -6.79 -4.55 -8.38
N ASN A 154 -7.09 -3.59 -9.23
CA ASN A 154 -8.27 -3.57 -10.07
C ASN A 154 -7.90 -3.20 -11.51
N GLY A 155 -8.62 -3.78 -12.48
CA GLY A 155 -8.43 -3.49 -13.90
C GLY A 155 -7.16 -4.08 -14.54
N PHE A 156 -6.53 -5.07 -13.87
CA PHE A 156 -5.37 -5.78 -14.39
C PHE A 156 -5.62 -7.26 -14.52
N THR A 157 -5.18 -7.83 -15.64
CA THR A 157 -4.93 -9.25 -15.76
C THR A 157 -3.50 -9.49 -15.26
N TRP A 158 -3.36 -10.10 -14.11
CA TRP A 158 -2.05 -10.39 -13.53
C TRP A 158 -1.45 -11.60 -14.24
N ASN A 159 -0.58 -11.36 -15.22
CA ASN A 159 0.24 -12.42 -15.78
C ASN A 159 1.34 -12.78 -14.76
N GLN A 160 1.20 -13.91 -14.13
CA GLN A 160 2.20 -14.45 -13.21
C GLN A 160 3.41 -15.00 -14.00
N GLN A 161 4.13 -14.13 -14.69
CA GLN A 161 5.40 -14.49 -15.33
C GLN A 161 6.56 -14.29 -14.35
N GLY A 162 6.53 -15.01 -13.25
CA GLY A 162 7.70 -15.20 -12.41
C GLY A 162 8.07 -16.69 -12.45
N ASN A 163 9.30 -17.03 -12.18
CA ASN A 163 9.85 -18.40 -12.20
C ASN A 163 9.07 -19.45 -11.37
N THR A 164 8.02 -19.05 -10.68
CA THR A 164 7.20 -19.91 -9.82
C THR A 164 5.71 -19.83 -10.13
N GLY A 165 5.28 -19.10 -11.15
CA GLY A 165 3.86 -18.89 -11.49
C GLY A 165 3.03 -18.17 -10.42
N SER A 166 3.57 -17.92 -9.24
CA SER A 166 2.88 -17.36 -8.08
C SER A 166 3.41 -15.99 -7.64
N GLY A 167 4.46 -15.46 -8.28
CA GLY A 167 5.17 -14.28 -7.78
C GLY A 167 5.86 -14.50 -6.43
N ARG A 168 5.99 -15.76 -6.02
CA ARG A 168 6.68 -16.16 -4.79
C ARG A 168 8.14 -16.47 -5.08
N CYS A 169 8.99 -16.12 -4.14
CA CYS A 169 10.36 -16.57 -4.12
C CYS A 169 10.41 -18.10 -3.98
N ASN A 170 11.22 -18.77 -4.76
CA ASN A 170 11.61 -20.15 -4.46
C ASN A 170 12.55 -20.17 -3.25
N ASP A 171 12.75 -21.32 -2.63
CA ASP A 171 13.59 -21.47 -1.43
C ASP A 171 15.05 -21.01 -1.61
N SER A 172 15.49 -20.79 -2.85
CA SER A 172 16.82 -20.23 -3.17
C SER A 172 16.95 -18.72 -2.92
N CYS A 173 15.84 -17.99 -2.69
CA CYS A 173 15.91 -16.56 -2.37
C CYS A 173 16.55 -16.27 -1.02
N ASP A 174 16.54 -17.23 -0.09
CA ASP A 174 17.16 -17.08 1.21
C ASP A 174 18.71 -17.27 1.16
N GLN A 175 19.26 -17.74 0.03
CA GLN A 175 20.69 -17.99 -0.15
C GLN A 175 21.42 -16.92 -0.97
N GLY A 176 20.69 -15.98 -1.52
CA GLY A 176 21.26 -14.99 -2.43
C GLY A 176 20.95 -13.56 -2.02
N ALA A 177 21.41 -13.11 -0.87
CA ALA A 177 21.77 -11.71 -0.77
C ALA A 177 22.84 -11.50 -1.84
N LEU A 178 22.46 -11.04 -3.03
CA LEU A 178 23.40 -10.51 -3.99
C LEU A 178 24.12 -9.39 -3.28
N ASP A 179 25.34 -9.67 -2.85
CA ASP A 179 26.24 -8.66 -2.34
C ASP A 179 26.43 -7.65 -3.48
N PRO A 180 25.89 -6.44 -3.37
CA PRO A 180 25.98 -5.44 -4.45
C PRO A 180 27.40 -4.94 -4.67
N LEU A 181 28.37 -5.43 -3.90
CA LEU A 181 29.77 -5.01 -3.92
C LEU A 181 30.71 -6.00 -4.66
N THR A 182 30.19 -7.08 -5.24
CA THR A 182 31.00 -8.04 -5.99
C THR A 182 30.72 -8.03 -7.50
N LYS A 183 30.43 -6.86 -8.07
CA LYS A 183 30.51 -6.68 -9.53
C LYS A 183 31.26 -5.42 -9.86
#